data_3a920fff9b0001d1a6be47fb1c6c5281
#
_entry.id   3a920fff9b0001d1a6be47fb1c6c5281
#
_cell.length_a   1.000
_cell.length_b   1.000
_cell.length_c   1.000
_cell.angle_alpha   90.00
_cell.angle_beta   90.00
_cell.angle_gamma   90.00
#
_symmetry.space_group_name_H-M   'P 1'
#
loop_
_entity.id
_entity.type
_entity.pdbx_description
1 polymer ?
#
loop_
_entity_poly.entity_id
_entity_poly.type
_entity_poly.pdbx_seq_one_letter_code
_entity_poly.pdbx_strand_id
1 'polypeptide(L)'
;MEYEQCVLFSLFRHHLSVLALVLTGLGASMAHADEDLPVSSSLRSEVGDVTVEGANKTQSSTVRSFGQVDVGDPVDSEELEKVERRLLATGLFQDVRVSTEPMPDGRVRLVLRVKDKASWVVAPTVALSSANTGGGLLYAENNLGGRAKKFVVAAQVSTGESGLYVGFLDPILFGLPQLKFSLEGQLKSDRVDEYSMDPSEDDPEVLRRTRFNSASLSAELGFILFERVRAAAKYRLSSIDAKTPDPKMPVTTPPFSTGPAMRDTSLRLMVGLDTRQTLYAVTEGLNLEASYEVSTPDVWSEFDYRKFGLLYRHGIRFFEENNLVLRGELILGTDLPFQQELVMGGTTLRGFQYRQFRGDSRLTFTAEYHFPLFKVKSLAFRGVAFSDTGAVAWKDVPEDGILRDANGRVIRNYLRETITGQNPVTVAQGVGGGLRLYLNNVVLPLLGVDVAYAVNSGQVRFYLVAGVTPS
;
A
#
# COMPACT_ATOMS: atom_id res chain seq x y z
N MET A 1 4.22 -34.71 -14.47
CA MET A 1 3.09 -33.76 -14.43
C MET A 1 2.38 -33.71 -13.09
N GLU A 2 2.54 -34.68 -12.17
CA GLU A 2 1.91 -34.67 -10.83
C GLU A 2 2.83 -34.20 -9.69
N TYR A 3 4.14 -34.09 -9.92
CA TYR A 3 5.11 -33.79 -8.84
C TYR A 3 5.27 -32.28 -8.57
N GLU A 4 5.09 -31.42 -9.56
CA GLU A 4 5.25 -29.95 -9.41
C GLU A 4 4.00 -29.26 -8.85
N GLN A 5 2.82 -29.80 -9.12
CA GLN A 5 1.61 -29.31 -8.44
C GLN A 5 1.62 -29.66 -6.94
N CYS A 6 2.30 -30.74 -6.55
CA CYS A 6 2.49 -31.09 -5.14
C CYS A 6 3.38 -30.12 -4.37
N VAL A 7 4.35 -29.46 -4.98
CA VAL A 7 5.26 -28.53 -4.28
C VAL A 7 4.56 -27.22 -3.95
N LEU A 8 3.79 -26.65 -4.86
CA LEU A 8 2.97 -25.47 -4.57
C LEU A 8 1.87 -25.79 -3.53
N PHE A 9 1.22 -26.94 -3.66
CA PHE A 9 0.25 -27.42 -2.66
C PHE A 9 0.88 -27.84 -1.33
N SER A 10 2.11 -28.34 -1.32
CA SER A 10 2.85 -28.69 -0.09
C SER A 10 3.32 -27.44 0.66
N LEU A 11 3.84 -26.44 -0.03
CA LEU A 11 4.15 -25.12 0.55
C LEU A 11 2.88 -24.42 1.05
N PHE A 12 1.79 -24.50 0.28
CA PHE A 12 0.47 -24.04 0.73
C PHE A 12 -0.02 -24.80 1.97
N ARG A 13 0.22 -26.10 2.06
CA ARG A 13 -0.21 -26.94 3.19
C ARG A 13 0.53 -26.65 4.49
N HIS A 14 1.84 -26.35 4.44
CA HIS A 14 2.63 -25.99 5.63
C HIS A 14 2.33 -24.56 6.12
N HIS A 15 2.10 -23.61 5.20
CA HIS A 15 1.76 -22.25 5.58
C HIS A 15 0.26 -22.07 5.86
N LEU A 16 -0.63 -22.86 5.25
CA LEU A 16 -2.02 -22.94 5.66
C LEU A 16 -2.21 -23.53 7.05
N SER A 17 -1.30 -24.44 7.48
CA SER A 17 -1.32 -24.96 8.85
C SER A 17 -0.94 -23.89 9.87
N VAL A 18 -0.02 -22.97 9.55
CA VAL A 18 0.31 -21.81 10.38
C VAL A 18 -0.81 -20.78 10.31
N LEU A 19 -1.39 -20.53 9.12
CA LEU A 19 -2.53 -19.62 8.94
C LEU A 19 -3.80 -20.19 9.60
N ALA A 20 -4.04 -21.50 9.51
CA ALA A 20 -5.15 -22.18 10.19
C ALA A 20 -4.96 -22.18 11.71
N LEU A 21 -3.74 -22.30 12.24
CA LEU A 21 -3.44 -22.18 13.68
C LEU A 21 -3.67 -20.74 14.16
N VAL A 22 -3.37 -19.73 13.35
CA VAL A 22 -3.66 -18.34 13.66
C VAL A 22 -5.15 -18.05 13.57
N LEU A 23 -5.87 -18.61 12.60
CA LEU A 23 -7.32 -18.44 12.44
C LEU A 23 -8.13 -19.22 13.50
N THR A 24 -7.67 -20.39 13.95
CA THR A 24 -8.30 -21.13 15.03
C THR A 24 -8.02 -20.52 16.40
N GLY A 25 -6.85 -19.88 16.59
CA GLY A 25 -6.55 -19.09 17.78
C GLY A 25 -7.38 -17.81 17.90
N LEU A 26 -7.79 -17.20 16.78
CA LEU A 26 -8.65 -16.01 16.74
C LEU A 26 -10.13 -16.35 17.02
N GLY A 27 -10.58 -17.57 16.71
CA GLY A 27 -11.94 -18.03 17.03
C GLY A 27 -12.20 -18.25 18.52
N ALA A 28 -11.17 -18.46 19.32
CA ALA A 28 -11.30 -18.68 20.77
C ALA A 28 -11.27 -17.38 21.61
N SER A 29 -10.89 -16.25 21.02
CA SER A 29 -10.81 -14.96 21.74
C SER A 29 -12.03 -14.05 21.57
N MET A 30 -13.04 -14.47 20.82
CA MET A 30 -14.29 -13.70 20.67
C MET A 30 -15.40 -14.08 21.65
N ALA A 31 -15.12 -14.96 22.60
CA ALA A 31 -16.04 -15.28 23.69
C ALA A 31 -15.53 -14.69 25.00
N HIS A 32 -15.40 -13.36 25.09
CA HIS A 32 -15.41 -12.67 26.37
C HIS A 32 -16.76 -11.99 26.49
N ALA A 33 -17.49 -12.50 27.46
CA ALA A 33 -18.78 -12.02 27.91
C ALA A 33 -18.72 -10.50 28.12
N ASP A 34 -19.67 -9.79 27.50
CA ASP A 34 -20.17 -8.53 28.04
C ASP A 34 -20.71 -8.82 29.43
N GLU A 35 -19.93 -8.55 30.45
CA GLU A 35 -20.49 -8.30 31.76
C GLU A 35 -21.26 -6.98 31.64
N ASP A 36 -22.59 -7.09 31.68
CA ASP A 36 -23.52 -5.98 31.82
C ASP A 36 -23.17 -5.18 33.10
N LEU A 37 -22.25 -4.23 32.96
CA LEU A 37 -22.17 -3.12 33.90
C LEU A 37 -23.44 -2.31 33.73
N PRO A 38 -24.11 -1.91 34.82
CA PRO A 38 -25.34 -1.16 34.75
C PRO A 38 -25.07 0.12 33.93
N VAL A 39 -25.67 0.19 32.75
CA VAL A 39 -25.67 1.39 31.89
C VAL A 39 -26.30 2.50 32.75
N SER A 40 -25.44 3.38 33.26
CA SER A 40 -25.87 4.68 33.74
C SER A 40 -26.69 5.28 32.62
N SER A 41 -27.99 5.49 32.83
CA SER A 41 -28.88 6.13 31.88
C SER A 41 -28.42 7.58 31.70
N SER A 42 -27.46 7.77 30.79
CA SER A 42 -27.06 9.09 30.33
C SER A 42 -28.29 9.69 29.66
N LEU A 43 -28.77 10.80 30.16
CA LEU A 43 -29.90 11.54 29.59
C LEU A 43 -29.55 11.87 28.13
N ARG A 44 -30.23 11.24 27.19
CA ARG A 44 -30.10 11.56 25.76
C ARG A 44 -30.76 12.91 25.52
N SER A 45 -29.98 13.82 24.94
CA SER A 45 -30.46 15.14 24.55
C SER A 45 -30.53 15.21 23.04
N GLU A 46 -31.51 15.89 22.47
CA GLU A 46 -31.63 16.12 21.03
C GLU A 46 -30.79 17.34 20.63
N VAL A 47 -30.04 17.26 19.55
CA VAL A 47 -29.24 18.37 18.99
C VAL A 47 -30.16 19.38 18.32
N GLY A 48 -30.21 20.60 18.84
CA GLY A 48 -30.95 21.72 18.26
C GLY A 48 -30.12 22.61 17.33
N ASP A 49 -28.79 22.63 17.51
CA ASP A 49 -27.85 23.41 16.70
C ASP A 49 -26.44 22.80 16.80
N VAL A 50 -25.63 22.98 15.75
CA VAL A 50 -24.22 22.57 15.71
C VAL A 50 -23.34 23.76 15.41
N THR A 51 -22.47 24.13 16.36
CA THR A 51 -21.53 25.25 16.22
C THR A 51 -20.10 24.75 16.16
N VAL A 52 -19.28 25.32 15.25
CA VAL A 52 -17.87 25.02 15.11
C VAL A 52 -17.03 26.22 15.55
N GLU A 53 -16.11 26.03 16.47
CA GLU A 53 -15.23 27.05 17.01
C GLU A 53 -13.74 26.70 16.79
N GLY A 54 -12.88 27.70 16.57
CA GLY A 54 -11.43 27.55 16.50
C GLY A 54 -10.89 26.99 15.17
N ALA A 55 -11.76 26.65 14.23
CA ALA A 55 -11.36 26.28 12.87
C ALA A 55 -10.94 27.54 12.08
N ASN A 56 -9.64 27.67 11.81
CA ASN A 56 -9.10 28.82 11.06
C ASN A 56 -8.90 28.50 9.57
N LYS A 57 -8.49 27.28 9.24
CA LYS A 57 -8.28 26.80 7.88
C LYS A 57 -9.40 25.87 7.43
N THR A 58 -9.80 24.95 8.30
CA THR A 58 -10.83 23.95 7.99
C THR A 58 -12.21 24.61 7.95
N GLN A 59 -12.97 24.38 6.88
CA GLN A 59 -14.33 24.92 6.77
C GLN A 59 -15.26 24.26 7.80
N SER A 60 -16.17 25.02 8.40
CA SER A 60 -17.13 24.49 9.39
C SER A 60 -17.98 23.35 8.84
N SER A 61 -18.36 23.42 7.55
CA SER A 61 -19.04 22.32 6.87
C SER A 61 -18.24 21.04 6.85
N THR A 62 -16.92 21.13 6.64
CA THR A 62 -16.01 19.96 6.68
C THR A 62 -15.93 19.35 8.07
N VAL A 63 -15.85 20.18 9.11
CA VAL A 63 -15.85 19.70 10.52
C VAL A 63 -17.14 18.95 10.82
N ARG A 64 -18.30 19.52 10.44
CA ARG A 64 -19.62 18.88 10.63
C ARG A 64 -19.73 17.57 9.89
N SER A 65 -19.32 17.50 8.62
CA SER A 65 -19.36 16.24 7.84
C SER A 65 -18.55 15.12 8.46
N PHE A 66 -17.38 15.41 9.07
CA PHE A 66 -16.60 14.38 9.79
C PHE A 66 -17.17 14.06 11.16
N GLY A 67 -17.82 15.00 11.83
CA GLY A 67 -18.50 14.76 13.10
C GLY A 67 -19.65 13.76 12.95
N GLN A 68 -20.31 13.75 11.78
CA GLN A 68 -21.46 12.89 11.48
C GLN A 68 -22.57 13.02 12.54
N VAL A 69 -22.85 14.26 12.97
CA VAL A 69 -23.96 14.60 13.85
C VAL A 69 -24.70 15.78 13.27
N ASP A 70 -25.97 15.62 13.06
CA ASP A 70 -26.85 16.63 12.52
C ASP A 70 -27.89 17.13 13.54
N VAL A 71 -28.59 18.20 13.20
CA VAL A 71 -29.71 18.73 14.00
C VAL A 71 -30.82 17.67 14.03
N GLY A 72 -31.30 17.35 15.22
CA GLY A 72 -32.31 16.32 15.46
C GLY A 72 -31.73 14.99 15.96
N ASP A 73 -30.42 14.78 15.87
CA ASP A 73 -29.79 13.55 16.34
C ASP A 73 -29.78 13.50 17.89
N PRO A 74 -29.99 12.32 18.48
CA PRO A 74 -29.82 12.11 19.91
C PRO A 74 -28.33 12.02 20.27
N VAL A 75 -27.91 12.78 21.28
CA VAL A 75 -26.53 12.74 21.79
C VAL A 75 -26.51 12.40 23.27
N ASP A 76 -25.55 11.55 23.64
CA ASP A 76 -25.15 11.24 24.99
C ASP A 76 -23.64 11.32 25.13
N SER A 77 -23.09 11.05 26.31
CA SER A 77 -21.66 11.14 26.56
C SER A 77 -20.84 10.23 25.65
N GLU A 78 -21.36 9.05 25.29
CA GLU A 78 -20.69 8.10 24.41
C GLU A 78 -20.62 8.63 22.96
N GLU A 79 -21.72 9.24 22.48
CA GLU A 79 -21.72 9.83 21.13
C GLU A 79 -20.80 11.05 21.03
N LEU A 80 -20.71 11.90 22.08
CA LEU A 80 -19.76 13.01 22.12
C LEU A 80 -18.31 12.51 22.00
N GLU A 81 -17.95 11.44 22.69
CA GLU A 81 -16.63 10.82 22.57
C GLU A 81 -16.39 10.21 21.18
N LYS A 82 -17.42 9.64 20.56
CA LYS A 82 -17.32 9.12 19.18
C LYS A 82 -17.05 10.24 18.19
N VAL A 83 -17.76 11.37 18.32
CA VAL A 83 -17.54 12.58 17.49
C VAL A 83 -16.12 13.09 17.65
N GLU A 84 -15.63 13.20 18.90
CA GLU A 84 -14.27 13.64 19.17
C GLU A 84 -13.23 12.72 18.52
N ARG A 85 -13.39 11.40 18.69
CA ARG A 85 -12.51 10.40 18.06
C ARG A 85 -12.54 10.45 16.52
N ARG A 86 -13.74 10.63 15.91
CA ARG A 86 -13.88 10.78 14.45
C ARG A 86 -13.11 12.00 13.95
N LEU A 87 -13.26 13.15 14.62
CA LEU A 87 -12.56 14.38 14.25
C LEU A 87 -11.04 14.26 14.43
N LEU A 88 -10.56 13.69 15.54
CA LEU A 88 -9.13 13.44 15.77
C LEU A 88 -8.55 12.46 14.74
N ALA A 89 -9.30 11.42 14.37
CA ALA A 89 -8.89 10.43 13.38
C ALA A 89 -8.68 11.00 11.97
N THR A 90 -9.25 12.17 11.66
CA THR A 90 -8.99 12.86 10.37
C THR A 90 -7.54 13.30 10.21
N GLY A 91 -6.81 13.49 11.32
CA GLY A 91 -5.47 14.05 11.34
C GLY A 91 -5.39 15.54 11.01
N LEU A 92 -6.52 16.25 10.88
CA LEU A 92 -6.58 17.67 10.56
C LEU A 92 -6.35 18.58 11.77
N PHE A 93 -6.63 18.06 12.97
CA PHE A 93 -6.66 18.84 14.21
C PHE A 93 -5.56 18.41 15.19
N GLN A 94 -5.02 19.39 15.92
CA GLN A 94 -4.10 19.17 17.05
C GLN A 94 -4.87 18.82 18.34
N ASP A 95 -6.03 19.47 18.52
CA ASP A 95 -6.90 19.34 19.67
C ASP A 95 -8.35 19.39 19.20
N VAL A 96 -9.18 18.58 19.80
CA VAL A 96 -10.62 18.53 19.56
C VAL A 96 -11.30 18.41 20.92
N ARG A 97 -12.32 19.20 21.15
CA ARG A 97 -13.21 19.09 22.33
C ARG A 97 -14.65 19.20 21.87
N VAL A 98 -15.44 18.26 22.30
CA VAL A 98 -16.86 18.21 21.97
C VAL A 98 -17.65 18.43 23.26
N SER A 99 -18.56 19.38 23.27
CA SER A 99 -19.38 19.70 24.43
C SER A 99 -20.79 20.09 24.00
N THR A 100 -21.73 20.05 24.93
CA THR A 100 -23.12 20.50 24.73
C THR A 100 -23.42 21.71 25.58
N GLU A 101 -24.23 22.65 25.05
CA GLU A 101 -24.78 23.80 25.76
C GLU A 101 -26.31 23.71 25.74
N PRO A 102 -27.01 23.92 26.87
CA PRO A 102 -28.47 23.86 26.89
C PRO A 102 -29.10 25.02 26.06
N MET A 103 -30.17 24.71 25.35
CA MET A 103 -30.96 25.67 24.61
C MET A 103 -32.32 25.96 25.33
N PRO A 104 -32.95 27.14 25.07
CA PRO A 104 -34.21 27.51 25.73
C PRO A 104 -35.38 26.55 25.43
N ASP A 105 -35.33 25.81 24.34
CA ASP A 105 -36.34 24.86 23.87
C ASP A 105 -36.17 23.46 24.42
N GLY A 106 -35.22 23.26 25.35
CA GLY A 106 -34.95 21.96 25.99
C GLY A 106 -33.99 21.07 25.17
N ARG A 107 -33.60 21.46 23.96
CA ARG A 107 -32.55 20.81 23.16
C ARG A 107 -31.17 21.28 23.58
N VAL A 108 -30.14 20.72 22.94
CA VAL A 108 -28.75 21.12 23.19
C VAL A 108 -28.09 21.63 21.92
N ARG A 109 -27.25 22.64 22.07
CA ARG A 109 -26.29 23.05 21.05
C ARG A 109 -25.04 22.20 21.18
N LEU A 110 -24.64 21.49 20.12
CA LEU A 110 -23.37 20.77 20.03
C LEU A 110 -22.27 21.76 19.63
N VAL A 111 -21.24 21.91 20.48
CA VAL A 111 -20.10 22.79 20.23
C VAL A 111 -18.87 21.96 19.92
N LEU A 112 -18.40 22.06 18.67
CA LEU A 112 -17.20 21.41 18.16
C LEU A 112 -16.04 22.41 18.21
N ARG A 113 -15.22 22.36 19.27
CA ARG A 113 -14.03 23.19 19.40
C ARG A 113 -12.84 22.43 18.83
N VAL A 114 -12.24 22.98 17.78
CA VAL A 114 -11.12 22.35 17.08
C VAL A 114 -9.96 23.32 16.95
N LYS A 115 -8.73 22.77 16.90
CA LYS A 115 -7.52 23.54 16.61
C LYS A 115 -6.84 22.92 15.39
N ASP A 116 -6.78 23.65 14.29
CA ASP A 116 -6.17 23.19 13.05
C ASP A 116 -4.70 22.83 13.21
N LYS A 117 -4.28 21.76 12.54
CA LYS A 117 -2.88 21.34 12.42
C LYS A 117 -2.27 21.93 11.14
N ALA A 118 -0.94 22.05 11.10
CA ALA A 118 -0.27 22.35 9.84
C ALA A 118 -0.61 21.26 8.81
N SER A 119 -1.16 21.67 7.67
CA SER A 119 -1.74 20.74 6.69
C SER A 119 -0.82 20.42 5.53
N TRP A 120 0.27 21.16 5.35
CA TRP A 120 1.20 20.97 4.26
C TRP A 120 2.60 20.55 4.76
N VAL A 121 3.30 19.85 3.91
CA VAL A 121 4.69 19.45 4.14
C VAL A 121 5.47 19.46 2.83
N VAL A 122 6.72 19.87 2.90
CA VAL A 122 7.72 19.67 1.85
C VAL A 122 8.79 18.75 2.42
N ALA A 123 9.12 17.70 1.71
CA ALA A 123 10.12 16.73 2.14
C ALA A 123 11.04 16.33 0.97
N PRO A 124 12.34 16.13 1.21
CA PRO A 124 13.23 15.49 0.24
C PRO A 124 12.83 14.01 0.10
N THR A 125 12.97 13.47 -1.12
CA THR A 125 12.92 12.04 -1.38
C THR A 125 14.32 11.55 -1.73
N VAL A 126 14.70 10.37 -1.28
CA VAL A 126 16.01 9.78 -1.54
C VAL A 126 15.81 8.33 -1.98
N ALA A 127 16.45 7.97 -3.08
CA ALA A 127 16.58 6.60 -3.54
C ALA A 127 18.03 6.17 -3.38
N LEU A 128 18.29 5.17 -2.54
CA LEU A 128 19.63 4.61 -2.32
C LEU A 128 19.56 3.09 -2.31
N SER A 129 19.88 2.50 -3.44
CA SER A 129 20.10 1.07 -3.59
C SER A 129 21.19 0.84 -4.63
N SER A 130 21.70 -0.38 -4.74
CA SER A 130 22.69 -0.74 -5.76
C SER A 130 22.20 -0.47 -7.19
N ALA A 131 20.91 -0.61 -7.45
CA ALA A 131 20.30 -0.44 -8.77
C ALA A 131 19.72 0.97 -9.00
N ASN A 132 19.48 1.76 -7.94
CA ASN A 132 18.78 3.04 -8.05
C ASN A 132 19.33 4.06 -7.04
N THR A 133 19.99 5.10 -7.55
CA THR A 133 20.53 6.19 -6.72
C THR A 133 20.04 7.52 -7.27
N GLY A 134 19.46 8.34 -6.39
CA GLY A 134 18.94 9.64 -6.77
C GLY A 134 18.21 10.35 -5.66
N GLY A 135 17.56 11.45 -6.01
CA GLY A 135 16.80 12.25 -5.07
C GLY A 135 15.71 13.06 -5.74
N GLY A 136 14.89 13.68 -4.93
CA GLY A 136 13.79 14.48 -5.39
C GLY A 136 13.13 15.29 -4.29
N LEU A 137 11.97 15.81 -4.58
CA LEU A 137 11.14 16.60 -3.66
C LEU A 137 9.69 16.11 -3.70
N LEU A 138 9.06 16.13 -2.53
CA LEU A 138 7.65 15.89 -2.35
C LEU A 138 7.02 17.12 -1.69
N TYR A 139 5.88 17.55 -2.22
CA TYR A 139 4.96 18.47 -1.58
C TYR A 139 3.65 17.76 -1.32
N ALA A 140 3.12 17.84 -0.12
CA ALA A 140 1.79 17.33 0.23
C ALA A 140 0.98 18.37 0.99
N GLU A 141 -0.29 18.51 0.64
CA GLU A 141 -1.30 19.31 1.31
C GLU A 141 -2.47 18.40 1.71
N ASN A 142 -2.78 18.32 3.01
CA ASN A 142 -3.82 17.44 3.55
C ASN A 142 -5.16 18.13 3.78
N ASN A 143 -5.26 19.44 3.56
CA ASN A 143 -6.47 20.22 3.78
C ASN A 143 -6.61 21.33 2.74
N LEU A 144 -6.58 20.96 1.47
CA LEU A 144 -6.70 21.89 0.35
C LEU A 144 -8.04 22.63 0.40
N GLY A 145 -7.95 23.95 0.48
CA GLY A 145 -9.12 24.83 0.58
C GLY A 145 -9.97 24.64 1.85
N GLY A 146 -9.42 24.03 2.91
CA GLY A 146 -10.14 23.77 4.15
C GLY A 146 -11.20 22.65 4.07
N ARG A 147 -11.17 21.85 3.02
CA ARG A 147 -12.16 20.80 2.73
C ARG A 147 -11.64 19.38 2.94
N ALA A 148 -10.56 19.21 3.71
CA ALA A 148 -9.88 17.92 3.92
C ALA A 148 -9.39 17.24 2.63
N LYS A 149 -9.47 17.91 1.48
CA LYS A 149 -8.96 17.37 0.22
C LYS A 149 -7.44 17.28 0.28
N LYS A 150 -6.91 16.19 -0.23
CA LYS A 150 -5.46 15.95 -0.22
C LYS A 150 -4.89 16.15 -1.61
N PHE A 151 -3.73 16.77 -1.66
CA PHE A 151 -3.00 17.00 -2.89
C PHE A 151 -1.52 16.67 -2.67
N VAL A 152 -0.93 15.92 -3.59
CA VAL A 152 0.48 15.50 -3.52
C VAL A 152 1.13 15.74 -4.88
N VAL A 153 2.32 16.30 -4.87
CA VAL A 153 3.22 16.34 -6.03
C VAL A 153 4.57 15.80 -5.58
N ALA A 154 5.11 14.84 -6.30
CA ALA A 154 6.45 14.32 -6.07
C ALA A 154 7.21 14.24 -7.38
N ALA A 155 8.43 14.75 -7.39
CA ALA A 155 9.35 14.64 -8.51
C ALA A 155 10.66 14.02 -8.04
N GLN A 156 11.15 13.04 -8.79
CA GLN A 156 12.39 12.32 -8.47
C GLN A 156 13.22 12.12 -9.73
N VAL A 157 14.52 12.30 -9.60
CA VAL A 157 15.52 11.97 -10.63
C VAL A 157 16.50 10.98 -10.05
N SER A 158 16.65 9.84 -10.71
CA SER A 158 17.56 8.79 -10.27
C SER A 158 18.09 7.95 -11.42
N THR A 159 19.10 7.13 -11.14
CA THR A 159 19.73 6.27 -12.16
C THR A 159 18.82 5.14 -12.64
N GLY A 160 17.93 4.65 -11.78
CA GLY A 160 16.97 3.59 -12.09
C GLY A 160 15.62 4.12 -12.53
N GLU A 161 14.99 4.93 -11.69
CA GLU A 161 13.64 5.41 -11.91
C GLU A 161 13.54 6.93 -11.71
N SER A 162 13.15 7.64 -12.75
CA SER A 162 12.86 9.08 -12.67
C SER A 162 11.42 9.34 -13.01
N GLY A 163 10.79 10.31 -12.35
CA GLY A 163 9.40 10.60 -12.65
C GLY A 163 8.80 11.77 -11.90
N LEU A 164 7.56 12.07 -12.31
CA LEU A 164 6.67 13.03 -11.68
C LEU A 164 5.38 12.30 -11.31
N TYR A 165 4.94 12.46 -10.09
CA TYR A 165 3.66 11.97 -9.58
C TYR A 165 2.81 13.15 -9.11
N VAL A 166 1.53 13.13 -9.46
CA VAL A 166 0.52 14.09 -8.97
C VAL A 166 -0.68 13.30 -8.48
N GLY A 167 -1.09 13.51 -7.24
CA GLY A 167 -2.24 12.84 -6.63
C GLY A 167 -3.22 13.85 -6.05
N PHE A 168 -4.50 13.58 -6.21
CA PHE A 168 -5.61 14.29 -5.59
C PHE A 168 -6.56 13.28 -4.96
N LEU A 169 -7.01 13.56 -3.72
CA LEU A 169 -8.01 12.75 -3.01
C LEU A 169 -9.06 13.67 -2.39
N ASP A 170 -10.32 13.43 -2.72
CA ASP A 170 -11.48 13.96 -2.03
C ASP A 170 -12.05 12.87 -1.09
N PRO A 171 -11.83 12.96 0.23
CA PRO A 171 -12.28 11.93 1.18
C PRO A 171 -13.77 12.01 1.49
N ILE A 172 -14.46 13.09 1.06
CA ILE A 172 -15.88 13.37 1.32
C ILE A 172 -16.50 13.91 0.03
N LEU A 173 -16.58 13.05 -0.98
CA LEU A 173 -17.12 13.48 -2.27
C LEU A 173 -18.60 13.91 -2.11
N PHE A 174 -18.95 15.09 -2.61
CA PHE A 174 -20.29 15.70 -2.50
C PHE A 174 -20.79 15.88 -1.06
N GLY A 175 -19.89 15.94 -0.06
CA GLY A 175 -20.26 16.03 1.35
C GLY A 175 -20.60 14.69 2.01
N LEU A 176 -20.47 13.57 1.30
CA LEU A 176 -20.78 12.23 1.76
C LEU A 176 -19.51 11.55 2.29
N PRO A 177 -19.37 11.30 3.61
CA PRO A 177 -18.17 10.69 4.19
C PRO A 177 -17.97 9.23 3.78
N GLN A 178 -19.01 8.58 3.25
CA GLN A 178 -18.93 7.22 2.71
C GLN A 178 -18.33 7.17 1.30
N LEU A 179 -18.27 8.29 0.59
CA LEU A 179 -17.87 8.36 -0.81
C LEU A 179 -16.53 9.06 -0.95
N LYS A 180 -15.57 8.41 -1.59
CA LYS A 180 -14.22 8.92 -1.84
C LYS A 180 -13.94 8.96 -3.34
N PHE A 181 -13.18 9.96 -3.76
CA PHE A 181 -12.71 10.05 -5.14
C PHE A 181 -11.22 10.36 -5.14
N SER A 182 -10.43 9.65 -5.95
CA SER A 182 -9.04 10.01 -6.20
C SER A 182 -8.74 10.13 -7.69
N LEU A 183 -7.78 11.00 -7.99
CA LEU A 183 -7.20 11.18 -9.32
C LEU A 183 -5.69 11.15 -9.18
N GLU A 184 -5.01 10.35 -10.01
CA GLU A 184 -3.57 10.21 -9.99
C GLU A 184 -3.01 10.33 -11.40
N GLY A 185 -1.97 11.14 -11.56
CA GLY A 185 -1.20 11.27 -12.78
C GLY A 185 0.26 10.90 -12.54
N GLN A 186 0.88 10.19 -13.46
CA GLN A 186 2.28 9.80 -13.36
C GLN A 186 2.97 9.89 -14.72
N LEU A 187 4.15 10.50 -14.74
CA LEU A 187 5.12 10.40 -15.81
C LEU A 187 6.35 9.67 -15.27
N LYS A 188 6.79 8.63 -15.94
CA LYS A 188 7.85 7.75 -15.44
C LYS A 188 8.82 7.37 -16.54
N SER A 189 10.11 7.40 -16.24
CA SER A 189 11.18 6.77 -17.00
C SER A 189 11.85 5.74 -16.10
N ASP A 190 11.67 4.48 -16.39
CA ASP A 190 12.09 3.34 -15.58
C ASP A 190 13.14 2.52 -16.29
N ARG A 191 14.27 2.26 -15.63
CA ARG A 191 15.27 1.30 -16.09
C ARG A 191 14.94 -0.05 -15.46
N VAL A 192 14.66 -1.01 -16.30
CA VAL A 192 14.40 -2.37 -15.89
C VAL A 192 15.62 -3.23 -16.20
N ASP A 193 16.24 -3.73 -15.15
CA ASP A 193 17.31 -4.72 -15.19
C ASP A 193 16.69 -6.09 -14.96
N GLU A 194 16.95 -7.05 -15.85
CA GLU A 194 16.54 -8.44 -15.72
C GLU A 194 17.76 -9.28 -15.38
N TYR A 195 17.65 -10.05 -14.31
CA TYR A 195 18.71 -10.83 -13.71
C TYR A 195 18.47 -12.33 -13.91
N SER A 196 19.48 -13.13 -13.64
CA SER A 196 19.29 -14.55 -13.31
C SER A 196 18.25 -14.69 -12.20
N MET A 197 17.39 -15.70 -12.31
CA MET A 197 16.33 -15.97 -11.31
C MET A 197 16.77 -17.02 -10.28
N ASP A 198 18.04 -17.41 -10.25
CA ASP A 198 18.56 -18.30 -9.22
C ASP A 198 18.73 -17.54 -7.90
N PRO A 199 17.99 -17.90 -6.84
CA PRO A 199 18.09 -17.22 -5.55
C PRO A 199 19.39 -17.53 -4.80
N SER A 200 20.18 -18.53 -5.24
CA SER A 200 21.46 -18.91 -4.63
C SER A 200 22.65 -18.08 -5.12
N GLU A 201 22.47 -17.27 -6.19
CA GLU A 201 23.53 -16.39 -6.69
C GLU A 201 23.74 -15.19 -5.77
N ASP A 202 24.99 -14.94 -5.39
CA ASP A 202 25.37 -13.84 -4.50
C ASP A 202 25.23 -12.47 -5.19
N ASP A 203 25.72 -12.37 -6.46
CA ASP A 203 25.70 -11.14 -7.25
C ASP A 203 25.19 -11.46 -8.66
N PRO A 204 23.88 -11.56 -8.85
CA PRO A 204 23.31 -11.98 -10.12
C PRO A 204 23.63 -11.00 -11.24
N GLU A 205 24.08 -11.52 -12.36
CA GLU A 205 24.41 -10.74 -13.55
C GLU A 205 23.16 -10.11 -14.17
N VAL A 206 23.30 -8.89 -14.66
CA VAL A 206 22.25 -8.23 -15.47
C VAL A 206 22.31 -8.81 -16.88
N LEU A 207 21.32 -9.61 -17.25
CA LEU A 207 21.23 -10.26 -18.55
C LEU A 207 20.67 -9.32 -19.63
N ARG A 208 19.62 -8.56 -19.29
CA ARG A 208 19.02 -7.58 -20.20
C ARG A 208 18.68 -6.31 -19.42
N ARG A 209 18.94 -5.15 -20.04
CA ARG A 209 18.63 -3.83 -19.50
C ARG A 209 17.80 -3.06 -20.51
N THR A 210 16.61 -2.62 -20.10
CA THR A 210 15.68 -1.86 -20.94
C THR A 210 15.18 -0.64 -20.22
N ARG A 211 14.90 0.44 -20.95
CA ARG A 211 14.27 1.65 -20.42
C ARG A 211 12.86 1.77 -20.97
N PHE A 212 11.92 2.05 -20.06
CA PHE A 212 10.53 2.32 -20.37
C PHE A 212 10.19 3.76 -20.02
N ASN A 213 9.48 4.43 -20.92
CA ASN A 213 8.79 5.67 -20.58
C ASN A 213 7.31 5.38 -20.51
N SER A 214 6.64 5.86 -19.47
CA SER A 214 5.22 5.72 -19.33
C SER A 214 4.57 7.02 -18.85
N ALA A 215 3.37 7.26 -19.35
CA ALA A 215 2.48 8.28 -18.85
C ALA A 215 1.18 7.61 -18.45
N SER A 216 0.68 7.86 -17.25
CA SER A 216 -0.57 7.28 -16.78
C SER A 216 -1.45 8.29 -16.07
N LEU A 217 -2.76 8.11 -16.22
CA LEU A 217 -3.81 8.81 -15.49
C LEU A 217 -4.77 7.77 -14.93
N SER A 218 -5.10 7.84 -13.66
CA SER A 218 -6.09 6.96 -13.07
C SER A 218 -7.09 7.71 -12.20
N ALA A 219 -8.34 7.26 -12.26
CA ALA A 219 -9.42 7.73 -11.41
C ALA A 219 -10.00 6.57 -10.62
N GLU A 220 -10.25 6.79 -9.33
CA GLU A 220 -10.83 5.80 -8.43
C GLU A 220 -12.02 6.38 -7.71
N LEU A 221 -13.11 5.61 -7.68
CA LEU A 221 -14.29 5.88 -6.87
C LEU A 221 -14.40 4.81 -5.79
N GLY A 222 -14.35 5.23 -4.54
CA GLY A 222 -14.39 4.35 -3.38
C GLY A 222 -15.63 4.58 -2.52
N PHE A 223 -16.16 3.51 -1.95
CA PHE A 223 -17.28 3.49 -1.02
C PHE A 223 -16.87 2.86 0.30
N ILE A 224 -17.34 3.44 1.40
CA ILE A 224 -17.24 2.83 2.73
C ILE A 224 -18.63 2.32 3.11
N LEU A 225 -18.72 1.00 3.29
CA LEU A 225 -19.93 0.32 3.72
C LEU A 225 -19.73 -0.16 5.15
N PHE A 226 -20.75 0.00 6.00
CA PHE A 226 -20.73 -0.50 7.39
C PHE A 226 -19.47 -0.09 8.19
N GLU A 227 -18.98 1.15 7.98
CA GLU A 227 -17.81 1.77 8.64
C GLU A 227 -16.46 1.08 8.38
N ARG A 228 -16.42 -0.20 8.06
CA ARG A 228 -15.22 -1.04 7.95
C ARG A 228 -15.02 -1.69 6.59
N VAL A 229 -16.09 -1.92 5.86
CA VAL A 229 -16.04 -2.53 4.53
C VAL A 229 -15.82 -1.45 3.49
N ARG A 230 -14.85 -1.65 2.61
CA ARG A 230 -14.52 -0.74 1.52
C ARG A 230 -14.76 -1.44 0.19
N ALA A 231 -15.34 -0.74 -0.76
CA ALA A 231 -15.41 -1.15 -2.15
C ALA A 231 -14.88 -0.02 -3.01
N ALA A 232 -14.15 -0.32 -4.07
CA ALA A 232 -13.67 0.71 -5.00
C ALA A 232 -13.59 0.19 -6.43
N ALA A 233 -13.72 1.11 -7.38
CA ALA A 233 -13.46 0.88 -8.79
C ALA A 233 -12.42 1.91 -9.26
N LYS A 234 -11.33 1.42 -9.86
CA LYS A 234 -10.23 2.24 -10.41
C LYS A 234 -10.09 2.00 -11.90
N TYR A 235 -10.16 3.06 -12.68
CA TYR A 235 -9.87 3.05 -14.10
C TYR A 235 -8.53 3.71 -14.35
N ARG A 236 -7.63 3.05 -15.10
CA ARG A 236 -6.29 3.53 -15.43
C ARG A 236 -6.10 3.59 -16.94
N LEU A 237 -5.71 4.76 -17.41
CA LEU A 237 -5.21 5.00 -18.76
C LEU A 237 -3.69 5.09 -18.69
N SER A 238 -2.98 4.35 -19.52
CA SER A 238 -1.53 4.41 -19.56
C SER A 238 -1.03 4.30 -20.99
N SER A 239 0.02 5.04 -21.30
CA SER A 239 0.79 4.95 -22.55
C SER A 239 2.20 4.50 -22.21
N ILE A 240 2.70 3.50 -22.90
CA ILE A 240 3.99 2.85 -22.63
C ILE A 240 4.83 2.83 -23.88
N ASP A 241 6.05 3.30 -23.75
CA ASP A 241 7.06 3.34 -24.81
C ASP A 241 8.34 2.63 -24.34
N ALA A 242 8.68 1.51 -24.97
CA ALA A 242 9.91 0.77 -24.69
C ALA A 242 11.05 1.27 -25.58
N LYS A 243 12.20 1.49 -24.98
CA LYS A 243 13.44 1.76 -25.70
C LYS A 243 14.16 0.46 -26.03
N THR A 244 15.03 0.51 -27.04
CA THR A 244 15.94 -0.60 -27.36
C THR A 244 16.75 -0.98 -26.12
N PRO A 245 16.98 -2.27 -25.85
CA PRO A 245 17.88 -2.70 -24.80
C PRO A 245 19.28 -2.14 -24.94
N ASP A 246 19.99 -2.03 -23.81
CA ASP A 246 21.40 -1.61 -23.79
C ASP A 246 22.24 -2.62 -24.57
N PRO A 247 22.97 -2.19 -25.66
CA PRO A 247 23.77 -3.08 -26.48
C PRO A 247 24.96 -3.71 -25.75
N LYS A 248 25.29 -3.24 -24.55
CA LYS A 248 26.37 -3.78 -23.70
C LYS A 248 25.97 -4.98 -22.88
N MET A 249 24.66 -5.31 -22.82
CA MET A 249 24.16 -6.45 -22.08
C MET A 249 24.23 -7.74 -22.88
N PRO A 250 24.32 -8.92 -22.24
CA PRO A 250 24.35 -10.23 -22.91
C PRO A 250 23.16 -10.44 -23.85
N VAL A 251 21.97 -10.00 -23.44
CA VAL A 251 20.74 -10.12 -24.23
C VAL A 251 20.29 -8.75 -24.74
N THR A 252 20.32 -8.60 -26.06
CA THR A 252 19.97 -7.34 -26.77
C THR A 252 18.60 -7.39 -27.45
N THR A 253 17.91 -8.54 -27.40
CA THR A 253 16.54 -8.66 -27.94
C THR A 253 15.56 -7.91 -27.03
N PRO A 254 14.65 -7.07 -27.56
CA PRO A 254 13.68 -6.35 -26.76
C PRO A 254 12.76 -7.30 -25.98
N PRO A 255 12.34 -6.92 -24.76
CA PRO A 255 11.41 -7.72 -23.95
C PRO A 255 9.99 -7.76 -24.54
N PHE A 256 9.65 -6.80 -25.40
CA PHE A 256 8.43 -6.79 -26.21
C PHE A 256 8.66 -5.92 -27.48
N SER A 257 7.69 -5.91 -28.38
CA SER A 257 7.78 -5.16 -29.65
C SER A 257 8.10 -3.69 -29.39
N THR A 258 9.20 -3.22 -29.97
CA THR A 258 9.53 -1.80 -30.01
C THR A 258 8.77 -1.14 -31.17
N GLY A 259 8.20 0.03 -30.95
CA GLY A 259 7.41 0.73 -31.96
C GLY A 259 6.73 1.96 -31.37
N PRO A 260 5.62 2.42 -31.92
CA PRO A 260 4.82 3.48 -31.31
C PRO A 260 4.41 3.13 -29.88
N ALA A 261 4.25 4.16 -29.03
CA ALA A 261 3.77 3.95 -27.67
C ALA A 261 2.44 3.21 -27.67
N MET A 262 2.35 2.17 -26.82
CA MET A 262 1.17 1.31 -26.72
C MET A 262 0.31 1.75 -25.54
N ARG A 263 -1.00 1.60 -25.71
CA ARG A 263 -2.00 1.94 -24.69
C ARG A 263 -2.30 0.73 -23.81
N ASP A 264 -2.01 0.86 -22.51
CA ASP A 264 -2.31 -0.14 -21.49
C ASP A 264 -3.38 0.44 -20.53
N THR A 265 -4.62 0.09 -20.78
CA THR A 265 -5.77 0.56 -20.02
C THR A 265 -6.36 -0.57 -19.19
N SER A 266 -6.72 -0.31 -17.95
CA SER A 266 -7.32 -1.34 -17.08
C SER A 266 -8.44 -0.80 -16.21
N LEU A 267 -9.37 -1.70 -15.88
CA LEU A 267 -10.39 -1.54 -14.85
C LEU A 267 -10.10 -2.48 -13.69
N ARG A 268 -9.94 -1.94 -12.48
CA ARG A 268 -9.72 -2.70 -11.25
C ARG A 268 -10.88 -2.50 -10.30
N LEU A 269 -11.44 -3.59 -9.81
CA LEU A 269 -12.44 -3.62 -8.75
C LEU A 269 -11.77 -4.13 -7.47
N MET A 270 -12.12 -3.52 -6.34
CA MET A 270 -11.55 -3.84 -5.03
C MET A 270 -12.67 -3.93 -4.00
N VAL A 271 -12.55 -4.89 -3.08
CA VAL A 271 -13.39 -5.00 -1.89
C VAL A 271 -12.49 -5.39 -0.71
N GLY A 272 -12.70 -4.77 0.44
CA GLY A 272 -11.86 -5.06 1.60
C GLY A 272 -12.52 -4.72 2.92
N LEU A 273 -11.92 -5.24 3.98
CA LEU A 273 -12.23 -4.94 5.38
C LEU A 273 -11.02 -4.24 5.99
N ASP A 274 -11.21 -3.08 6.60
CA ASP A 274 -10.14 -2.35 7.28
C ASP A 274 -10.59 -1.93 8.68
N THR A 275 -10.02 -2.60 9.68
CA THR A 275 -10.26 -2.34 11.10
C THR A 275 -9.05 -1.71 11.78
N ARG A 276 -8.02 -1.33 11.02
CA ARG A 276 -6.76 -0.83 11.57
C ARG A 276 -6.94 0.50 12.28
N GLN A 277 -6.26 0.61 13.40
CA GLN A 277 -6.05 1.85 14.14
C GLN A 277 -4.56 2.04 14.37
N THR A 278 -4.08 3.27 14.24
CA THR A 278 -2.66 3.59 14.45
C THR A 278 -2.54 4.63 15.53
N LEU A 279 -1.83 4.29 16.60
CA LEU A 279 -1.55 5.18 17.71
C LEU A 279 -0.04 5.18 17.97
N TYR A 280 0.61 6.35 17.92
CA TYR A 280 2.04 6.53 18.22
C TYR A 280 2.97 5.51 17.55
N ALA A 281 2.86 5.31 16.23
CA ALA A 281 3.65 4.35 15.47
C ALA A 281 3.40 2.86 15.75
N VAL A 282 2.34 2.54 16.50
CA VAL A 282 1.84 1.18 16.69
C VAL A 282 0.55 1.04 15.89
N THR A 283 0.49 0.05 15.00
CA THR A 283 -0.70 -0.27 14.21
C THR A 283 -1.34 -1.53 14.77
N GLU A 284 -2.61 -1.46 15.10
CA GLU A 284 -3.41 -2.58 15.57
C GLU A 284 -4.60 -2.79 14.65
N GLY A 285 -5.01 -4.06 14.45
CA GLY A 285 -6.15 -4.42 13.62
C GLY A 285 -5.76 -4.99 12.25
N LEU A 286 -6.78 -5.32 11.49
CA LEU A 286 -6.72 -6.09 10.26
C LEU A 286 -7.10 -5.23 9.05
N ASN A 287 -6.35 -5.38 7.95
CA ASN A 287 -6.76 -5.00 6.61
C ASN A 287 -6.69 -6.24 5.70
N LEU A 288 -7.81 -6.60 5.15
CA LEU A 288 -7.94 -7.66 4.15
C LEU A 288 -8.59 -7.06 2.90
N GLU A 289 -7.95 -7.23 1.73
CA GLU A 289 -8.45 -6.69 0.47
C GLU A 289 -8.35 -7.75 -0.64
N ALA A 290 -9.43 -7.92 -1.38
CA ALA A 290 -9.44 -8.67 -2.63
C ALA A 290 -9.62 -7.71 -3.81
N SER A 291 -8.91 -7.96 -4.90
CA SER A 291 -9.00 -7.14 -6.11
C SER A 291 -9.01 -7.99 -7.37
N TYR A 292 -9.70 -7.48 -8.38
CA TYR A 292 -9.68 -8.05 -9.73
C TYR A 292 -9.45 -6.93 -10.74
N GLU A 293 -8.41 -7.06 -11.56
CA GLU A 293 -8.05 -6.11 -12.61
C GLU A 293 -8.14 -6.80 -13.98
N VAL A 294 -8.77 -6.12 -14.91
CA VAL A 294 -8.92 -6.57 -16.29
C VAL A 294 -8.44 -5.47 -17.24
N SER A 295 -7.70 -5.89 -18.25
CA SER A 295 -7.28 -5.08 -19.38
C SER A 295 -7.66 -5.83 -20.65
N THR A 296 -8.52 -5.25 -21.46
CA THR A 296 -9.02 -5.83 -22.71
C THR A 296 -9.29 -4.72 -23.72
N PRO A 297 -9.46 -5.02 -25.00
CA PRO A 297 -9.92 -4.03 -25.98
C PRO A 297 -11.23 -3.33 -25.58
N ASP A 298 -12.14 -4.02 -24.86
CA ASP A 298 -13.42 -3.44 -24.39
C ASP A 298 -13.23 -2.28 -23.40
N VAL A 299 -12.14 -2.27 -22.65
CA VAL A 299 -11.74 -1.14 -21.77
C VAL A 299 -10.73 -0.20 -22.44
N TRP A 300 -10.64 -0.25 -23.78
CA TRP A 300 -9.80 0.59 -24.61
C TRP A 300 -8.30 0.31 -24.45
N SER A 301 -7.91 -0.93 -24.15
CA SER A 301 -6.51 -1.38 -24.09
C SER A 301 -6.04 -2.02 -25.40
N GLU A 302 -4.73 -1.99 -25.66
CA GLU A 302 -4.08 -2.78 -26.70
C GLU A 302 -3.55 -4.11 -26.16
N PHE A 303 -3.73 -4.37 -24.86
CA PHE A 303 -3.37 -5.61 -24.17
C PHE A 303 -4.62 -6.32 -23.65
N ASP A 304 -4.53 -7.65 -23.51
CA ASP A 304 -5.54 -8.49 -22.88
C ASP A 304 -4.86 -9.28 -21.76
N TYR A 305 -5.12 -8.89 -20.50
CA TYR A 305 -4.60 -9.58 -19.33
C TYR A 305 -5.55 -9.44 -18.15
N ARG A 306 -5.36 -10.31 -17.17
CA ARG A 306 -6.14 -10.29 -15.92
C ARG A 306 -5.23 -10.46 -14.73
N LYS A 307 -5.58 -9.81 -13.61
CA LYS A 307 -4.91 -9.99 -12.32
C LYS A 307 -5.94 -10.16 -11.21
N PHE A 308 -5.76 -11.19 -10.40
CA PHE A 308 -6.46 -11.35 -9.14
C PHE A 308 -5.47 -11.07 -8.01
N GLY A 309 -5.85 -10.27 -7.02
CA GLY A 309 -5.02 -9.90 -5.89
C GLY A 309 -5.71 -10.13 -4.55
N LEU A 310 -4.94 -10.63 -3.57
CA LEU A 310 -5.32 -10.67 -2.16
C LEU A 310 -4.23 -9.96 -1.36
N LEU A 311 -4.63 -9.03 -0.51
CA LEU A 311 -3.76 -8.32 0.41
C LEU A 311 -4.22 -8.59 1.84
N TYR A 312 -3.26 -8.97 2.68
CA TYR A 312 -3.45 -9.17 4.11
C TYR A 312 -2.45 -8.30 4.88
N ARG A 313 -2.93 -7.52 5.84
CA ARG A 313 -2.09 -6.77 6.77
C ARG A 313 -2.71 -6.87 8.16
N HIS A 314 -1.93 -7.27 9.14
CA HIS A 314 -2.40 -7.39 10.50
C HIS A 314 -1.36 -6.81 11.45
N GLY A 315 -1.76 -5.80 12.21
CA GLY A 315 -1.00 -5.25 13.32
C GLY A 315 -1.48 -5.86 14.63
N ILE A 316 -0.56 -6.43 15.39
CA ILE A 316 -0.82 -7.01 16.70
C ILE A 316 0.02 -6.26 17.73
N ARG A 317 -0.63 -5.64 18.70
CA ARG A 317 0.03 -4.89 19.75
C ARG A 317 0.35 -5.80 20.94
N PHE A 318 1.57 -5.70 21.45
CA PHE A 318 2.02 -6.35 22.67
C PHE A 318 2.66 -5.32 23.62
N PHE A 319 2.51 -5.48 24.92
CA PHE A 319 3.21 -4.67 25.92
C PHE A 319 3.22 -3.16 25.60
N GLU A 320 2.06 -2.58 25.38
CA GLU A 320 1.82 -1.15 25.08
C GLU A 320 2.53 -0.59 23.84
N GLU A 321 3.84 -0.77 23.69
CA GLU A 321 4.63 -0.18 22.60
C GLU A 321 5.23 -1.19 21.62
N ASN A 322 5.15 -2.50 21.87
CA ASN A 322 5.62 -3.53 20.94
C ASN A 322 4.55 -3.84 19.90
N ASN A 323 4.98 -4.08 18.67
CA ASN A 323 4.07 -4.30 17.55
C ASN A 323 4.59 -5.41 16.62
N LEU A 324 3.81 -6.44 16.42
CA LEU A 324 4.03 -7.42 15.35
C LEU A 324 3.18 -7.02 14.15
N VAL A 325 3.80 -6.78 13.02
CA VAL A 325 3.15 -6.45 11.76
C VAL A 325 3.34 -7.59 10.78
N LEU A 326 2.23 -8.21 10.40
CA LEU A 326 2.19 -9.26 9.38
C LEU A 326 1.65 -8.67 8.08
N ARG A 327 2.32 -8.93 6.96
CA ARG A 327 1.87 -8.53 5.63
C ARG A 327 1.95 -9.74 4.72
N GLY A 328 0.89 -9.99 3.97
CA GLY A 328 0.81 -11.01 2.94
C GLY A 328 0.22 -10.43 1.66
N GLU A 329 0.78 -10.76 0.52
CA GLU A 329 0.22 -10.38 -0.76
C GLU A 329 0.33 -11.56 -1.73
N LEU A 330 -0.82 -11.92 -2.32
CA LEU A 330 -0.89 -12.88 -3.42
C LEU A 330 -1.44 -12.16 -4.64
N ILE A 331 -0.73 -12.23 -5.75
CA ILE A 331 -1.21 -11.77 -7.05
C ILE A 331 -1.08 -12.91 -8.04
N LEU A 332 -2.18 -13.22 -8.74
CA LEU A 332 -2.23 -14.20 -9.82
C LEU A 332 -2.55 -13.46 -11.12
N GLY A 333 -1.64 -13.50 -12.06
CA GLY A 333 -1.78 -12.89 -13.37
C GLY A 333 -2.02 -13.94 -14.45
N THR A 334 -2.66 -13.51 -15.52
CA THR A 334 -2.85 -14.29 -16.75
C THR A 334 -2.51 -13.38 -17.93
N ASP A 335 -1.68 -13.87 -18.84
CA ASP A 335 -1.23 -13.18 -20.07
C ASP A 335 -0.62 -11.78 -19.81
N LEU A 336 0.09 -11.64 -18.70
CA LEU A 336 0.68 -10.37 -18.31
C LEU A 336 1.72 -9.92 -19.34
N PRO A 337 1.60 -8.73 -19.93
CA PRO A 337 2.66 -8.17 -20.74
C PRO A 337 3.84 -7.75 -19.85
N PHE A 338 5.00 -7.54 -20.45
CA PHE A 338 6.26 -7.29 -19.72
C PHE A 338 6.17 -6.19 -18.65
N GLN A 339 5.50 -5.08 -18.96
CA GLN A 339 5.34 -3.95 -18.02
C GLN A 339 4.42 -4.25 -16.82
N GLN A 340 3.67 -5.35 -16.90
CA GLN A 340 2.75 -5.78 -15.82
C GLN A 340 3.28 -6.98 -15.04
N GLU A 341 4.50 -7.45 -15.36
CA GLU A 341 5.15 -8.51 -14.60
C GLU A 341 5.24 -8.19 -13.12
N LEU A 342 5.04 -9.20 -12.31
CA LEU A 342 5.13 -9.12 -10.86
C LEU A 342 6.58 -9.33 -10.44
N VAL A 343 7.14 -8.34 -9.76
CA VAL A 343 8.55 -8.34 -9.37
C VAL A 343 8.72 -8.50 -7.87
N MET A 344 9.84 -9.09 -7.45
CA MET A 344 10.21 -9.33 -6.07
C MET A 344 11.72 -9.08 -5.88
N GLY A 345 12.12 -8.54 -4.74
CA GLY A 345 13.48 -8.13 -4.41
C GLY A 345 13.56 -6.68 -3.95
N GLY A 346 14.67 -6.27 -3.40
CA GLY A 346 14.84 -4.95 -2.80
C GLY A 346 14.01 -4.81 -1.52
N THR A 347 13.15 -3.80 -1.43
CA THR A 347 12.31 -3.56 -0.25
C THR A 347 11.12 -4.53 -0.11
N THR A 348 10.75 -5.22 -1.18
CA THR A 348 9.66 -6.23 -1.15
C THR A 348 10.13 -7.61 -0.68
N LEU A 349 11.41 -7.88 -0.81
CA LEU A 349 12.08 -9.07 -0.31
C LEU A 349 13.53 -8.68 -0.01
N ARG A 350 13.79 -8.27 1.22
CA ARG A 350 15.10 -7.76 1.65
C ARG A 350 16.15 -8.88 1.67
N GLY A 351 17.39 -8.55 1.30
CA GLY A 351 18.49 -9.49 1.07
C GLY A 351 18.85 -9.67 -0.40
N PHE A 352 17.91 -9.37 -1.32
CA PHE A 352 18.08 -9.56 -2.76
C PHE A 352 18.16 -8.25 -3.53
N GLN A 353 18.61 -8.30 -4.81
CA GLN A 353 18.66 -7.14 -5.68
C GLN A 353 17.26 -6.55 -5.94
N TYR A 354 17.20 -5.26 -6.21
CA TYR A 354 15.94 -4.59 -6.56
C TYR A 354 15.33 -5.22 -7.82
N ARG A 355 14.09 -5.75 -7.69
CA ARG A 355 13.36 -6.43 -8.78
C ARG A 355 14.09 -7.63 -9.39
N GLN A 356 14.87 -8.36 -8.59
CA GLN A 356 15.66 -9.49 -9.08
C GLN A 356 14.78 -10.59 -9.66
N PHE A 357 13.70 -10.95 -8.99
CA PHE A 357 12.81 -12.03 -9.38
C PHE A 357 11.56 -11.49 -10.05
N ARG A 358 11.08 -12.20 -11.07
CA ARG A 358 9.95 -11.79 -11.91
C ARG A 358 9.04 -12.97 -12.19
N GLY A 359 7.74 -12.71 -12.37
CA GLY A 359 6.75 -13.74 -12.69
C GLY A 359 5.42 -13.12 -13.11
N ASP A 360 4.48 -13.97 -13.51
CA ASP A 360 3.09 -13.59 -13.68
C ASP A 360 2.24 -13.90 -12.44
N SER A 361 2.79 -14.67 -11.50
CA SER A 361 2.21 -14.93 -10.20
C SER A 361 3.22 -14.64 -9.10
N ARG A 362 2.77 -14.01 -7.99
CA ARG A 362 3.62 -13.65 -6.86
C ARG A 362 2.91 -13.86 -5.54
N LEU A 363 3.61 -14.48 -4.60
CA LEU A 363 3.26 -14.53 -3.20
C LEU A 363 4.38 -13.91 -2.38
N THR A 364 4.07 -12.94 -1.52
CA THR A 364 5.01 -12.40 -0.55
C THR A 364 4.40 -12.44 0.84
N PHE A 365 5.24 -12.72 1.83
CA PHE A 365 4.88 -12.66 3.24
C PHE A 365 6.01 -12.02 4.04
N THR A 366 5.68 -11.02 4.85
CA THR A 366 6.59 -10.32 5.74
C THR A 366 6.06 -10.36 7.16
N ALA A 367 6.90 -10.74 8.11
CA ALA A 367 6.67 -10.57 9.53
C ALA A 367 7.70 -9.60 10.09
N GLU A 368 7.24 -8.51 10.71
CA GLU A 368 8.09 -7.50 11.34
C GLU A 368 7.71 -7.33 12.80
N TYR A 369 8.69 -7.47 13.70
CA TYR A 369 8.53 -7.17 15.12
C TYR A 369 9.22 -5.86 15.45
N HIS A 370 8.43 -4.87 15.86
CA HIS A 370 8.88 -3.54 16.23
C HIS A 370 8.87 -3.40 17.75
N PHE A 371 9.97 -2.94 18.33
CA PHE A 371 10.11 -2.74 19.76
C PHE A 371 10.74 -1.39 20.10
N PRO A 372 10.36 -0.75 21.22
CA PRO A 372 10.94 0.52 21.63
C PRO A 372 12.38 0.32 22.08
N LEU A 373 13.27 1.27 21.74
CA LEU A 373 14.64 1.31 22.25
C LEU A 373 14.79 2.44 23.27
N PHE A 374 14.72 3.68 22.80
CA PHE A 374 14.82 4.87 23.65
C PHE A 374 14.15 6.06 23.00
N LYS A 375 13.86 7.09 23.80
CA LYS A 375 13.29 8.37 23.35
C LYS A 375 14.23 9.51 23.76
N VAL A 376 14.47 10.44 22.84
CA VAL A 376 15.26 11.65 23.08
C VAL A 376 14.43 12.86 22.63
N LYS A 377 13.94 13.64 23.58
CA LYS A 377 13.03 14.78 23.31
C LYS A 377 11.82 14.34 22.49
N SER A 378 11.69 14.87 21.26
CA SER A 378 10.62 14.56 20.32
C SER A 378 10.93 13.38 19.37
N LEU A 379 12.10 12.74 19.52
CA LEU A 379 12.53 11.62 18.69
C LEU A 379 12.37 10.31 19.43
N ALA A 380 11.75 9.34 18.79
CA ALA A 380 11.63 7.97 19.29
C ALA A 380 12.40 7.02 18.37
N PHE A 381 13.27 6.21 18.97
CA PHE A 381 14.05 5.18 18.29
C PHE A 381 13.42 3.83 18.57
N ARG A 382 13.17 3.05 17.50
CA ARG A 382 12.60 1.72 17.58
C ARG A 382 13.47 0.73 16.82
N GLY A 383 13.66 -0.46 17.40
CA GLY A 383 14.27 -1.59 16.73
C GLY A 383 13.23 -2.35 15.91
N VAL A 384 13.69 -3.01 14.85
CA VAL A 384 12.88 -3.90 14.00
C VAL A 384 13.65 -5.19 13.79
N ALA A 385 12.99 -6.33 13.96
CA ALA A 385 13.44 -7.64 13.48
C ALA A 385 12.43 -8.13 12.44
N PHE A 386 12.89 -8.74 11.34
CA PHE A 386 11.99 -9.12 10.27
C PHE A 386 12.39 -10.44 9.58
N SER A 387 11.38 -11.04 8.97
CA SER A 387 11.54 -12.13 8.01
C SER A 387 10.64 -11.86 6.81
N ASP A 388 11.23 -11.86 5.63
CA ASP A 388 10.56 -11.73 4.34
C ASP A 388 10.66 -13.06 3.60
N THR A 389 9.56 -13.59 3.12
CA THR A 389 9.52 -14.79 2.27
C THR A 389 8.71 -14.46 1.03
N GLY A 390 9.19 -14.90 -0.12
CA GLY A 390 8.50 -14.66 -1.36
C GLY A 390 8.66 -15.80 -2.35
N ALA A 391 7.65 -15.93 -3.21
CA ALA A 391 7.66 -16.82 -4.36
C ALA A 391 7.14 -16.08 -5.59
N VAL A 392 7.78 -16.30 -6.73
CA VAL A 392 7.27 -15.92 -8.05
C VAL A 392 7.22 -17.14 -8.93
N ALA A 393 6.23 -17.14 -9.81
CA ALA A 393 6.06 -18.25 -10.76
C ALA A 393 5.72 -17.67 -12.14
N TRP A 394 6.18 -18.35 -13.17
CA TRP A 394 5.71 -18.21 -14.53
C TRP A 394 4.69 -19.32 -14.82
N LYS A 395 3.64 -18.99 -15.51
CA LYS A 395 2.60 -19.92 -15.90
C LYS A 395 2.49 -19.94 -17.41
N ASP A 396 2.39 -21.15 -17.99
CA ASP A 396 2.14 -21.38 -19.41
C ASP A 396 3.13 -20.64 -20.33
N VAL A 397 4.46 -20.74 -20.02
CA VAL A 397 5.51 -20.17 -20.87
C VAL A 397 5.49 -20.82 -22.25
N PRO A 398 5.34 -20.04 -23.34
CA PRO A 398 5.35 -20.60 -24.69
C PRO A 398 6.65 -21.33 -25.02
N GLU A 399 6.58 -22.39 -25.83
CA GLU A 399 7.77 -23.20 -26.22
C GLU A 399 8.85 -22.37 -26.94
N ASP A 400 8.43 -21.37 -27.73
CA ASP A 400 9.37 -20.45 -28.39
C ASP A 400 9.87 -19.31 -27.45
N GLY A 401 9.37 -19.26 -26.21
CA GLY A 401 9.70 -18.21 -25.23
C GLY A 401 9.15 -16.83 -25.61
N ILE A 402 8.10 -16.75 -26.44
CA ILE A 402 7.55 -15.47 -26.88
C ILE A 402 6.03 -15.46 -26.74
N LEU A 403 5.54 -14.62 -25.83
CA LEU A 403 4.11 -14.36 -25.70
C LEU A 403 3.68 -13.26 -26.68
N ARG A 404 2.61 -13.52 -27.45
CA ARG A 404 2.06 -12.60 -28.46
C ARG A 404 0.61 -12.26 -28.15
N ASP A 405 0.19 -11.07 -28.55
CA ASP A 405 -1.22 -10.69 -28.54
C ASP A 405 -1.98 -11.33 -29.72
N ALA A 406 -3.30 -11.10 -29.75
CA ALA A 406 -4.17 -11.60 -30.82
C ALA A 406 -3.78 -11.10 -32.23
N ASN A 407 -3.01 -10.01 -32.33
CA ASN A 407 -2.53 -9.44 -33.57
C ASN A 407 -1.10 -9.94 -33.95
N GLY A 408 -0.55 -10.87 -33.16
CA GLY A 408 0.79 -11.43 -33.36
C GLY A 408 1.93 -10.53 -32.87
N ARG A 409 1.66 -9.41 -32.20
CA ARG A 409 2.70 -8.55 -31.62
C ARG A 409 3.31 -9.22 -30.40
N VAL A 410 4.62 -9.12 -30.26
CA VAL A 410 5.31 -9.62 -29.07
C VAL A 410 4.99 -8.71 -27.88
N ILE A 411 4.30 -9.25 -26.89
CA ILE A 411 3.99 -8.57 -25.63
C ILE A 411 4.95 -8.98 -24.51
N ARG A 412 5.68 -10.08 -24.69
CA ARG A 412 6.76 -10.54 -23.83
C ARG A 412 7.72 -11.45 -24.58
N ASN A 413 9.00 -11.24 -24.38
CA ASN A 413 10.07 -12.12 -24.79
C ASN A 413 10.83 -12.58 -23.53
N TYR A 414 10.63 -13.83 -23.14
CA TYR A 414 11.20 -14.42 -21.94
C TYR A 414 12.72 -14.62 -22.11
N LEU A 415 13.47 -14.46 -21.03
CA LEU A 415 14.88 -14.81 -20.97
C LEU A 415 15.00 -16.32 -20.80
N ARG A 416 15.31 -17.04 -21.86
CA ARG A 416 15.42 -18.51 -21.82
C ARG A 416 16.53 -19.03 -20.92
N GLU A 417 17.57 -18.25 -20.71
CA GLU A 417 18.68 -18.56 -19.82
C GLU A 417 18.22 -18.68 -18.35
N THR A 418 17.10 -18.08 -18.00
CA THR A 418 16.58 -18.02 -16.64
C THR A 418 15.35 -18.92 -16.41
N ILE A 419 14.75 -19.42 -17.51
CA ILE A 419 13.49 -20.17 -17.43
C ILE A 419 13.77 -21.64 -17.78
N THR A 420 13.68 -22.52 -16.78
CA THR A 420 13.77 -23.97 -16.96
C THR A 420 12.38 -24.59 -16.76
N GLY A 421 11.83 -25.20 -17.81
CA GLY A 421 10.50 -25.81 -17.77
C GLY A 421 9.37 -24.84 -18.17
N GLN A 422 8.13 -25.36 -18.18
CA GLN A 422 6.94 -24.62 -18.60
C GLN A 422 6.36 -23.72 -17.50
N ASN A 423 6.54 -24.09 -16.24
CA ASN A 423 5.99 -23.38 -15.06
C ASN A 423 7.07 -23.22 -13.97
N PRO A 424 8.16 -22.49 -14.22
CA PRO A 424 9.22 -22.34 -13.23
C PRO A 424 8.75 -21.51 -12.02
N VAL A 425 9.15 -21.97 -10.84
CA VAL A 425 8.85 -21.31 -9.56
C VAL A 425 10.16 -20.97 -8.87
N THR A 426 10.31 -19.73 -8.43
CA THR A 426 11.45 -19.27 -7.62
C THR A 426 10.96 -18.89 -6.24
N VAL A 427 11.58 -19.48 -5.20
CA VAL A 427 11.29 -19.16 -3.79
C VAL A 427 12.53 -18.59 -3.13
N ALA A 428 12.36 -17.46 -2.43
CA ALA A 428 13.47 -16.80 -1.77
C ALA A 428 13.06 -16.25 -0.39
N GLN A 429 14.04 -16.21 0.53
CA GLN A 429 13.82 -15.75 1.89
C GLN A 429 14.94 -14.82 2.36
N GLY A 430 14.57 -13.74 3.02
CA GLY A 430 15.47 -12.81 3.70
C GLY A 430 15.08 -12.62 5.15
N VAL A 431 16.08 -12.49 6.02
CA VAL A 431 15.90 -12.21 7.45
C VAL A 431 16.80 -11.05 7.84
N GLY A 432 16.41 -10.29 8.86
CA GLY A 432 17.25 -9.17 9.25
C GLY A 432 16.72 -8.35 10.40
N GLY A 433 17.36 -7.21 10.58
CA GLY A 433 16.97 -6.23 11.59
C GLY A 433 17.27 -4.81 11.15
N GLY A 434 16.71 -3.86 11.88
CA GLY A 434 16.90 -2.47 11.54
C GLY A 434 16.53 -1.51 12.65
N LEU A 435 16.71 -0.23 12.35
CA LEU A 435 16.36 0.88 13.22
C LEU A 435 15.36 1.80 12.52
N ARG A 436 14.44 2.36 13.28
CA ARG A 436 13.46 3.35 12.82
C ARG A 436 13.51 4.57 13.72
N LEU A 437 13.49 5.74 13.11
CA LEU A 437 13.42 7.02 13.78
C LEU A 437 12.06 7.65 13.53
N TYR A 438 11.33 7.95 14.59
CA TYR A 438 10.04 8.62 14.56
C TYR A 438 10.09 9.99 15.22
N LEU A 439 9.30 10.95 14.73
CA LEU A 439 8.93 12.14 15.49
C LEU A 439 7.66 11.85 16.29
N ASN A 440 7.62 12.25 17.57
CA ASN A 440 6.48 11.97 18.46
C ASN A 440 5.11 12.43 17.94
N ASN A 441 5.10 13.39 17.02
CA ASN A 441 3.87 13.93 16.42
C ASN A 441 3.60 13.43 15.00
N VAL A 442 4.41 12.49 14.48
CA VAL A 442 4.29 11.96 13.11
C VAL A 442 4.19 10.45 13.19
N VAL A 443 3.15 9.90 12.57
CA VAL A 443 2.84 8.46 12.58
C VAL A 443 3.84 7.62 11.76
N LEU A 444 4.55 8.26 10.83
CA LEU A 444 5.46 7.60 9.90
C LEU A 444 6.92 7.75 10.33
N PRO A 445 7.78 6.75 10.10
CA PRO A 445 9.20 6.89 10.36
C PRO A 445 9.80 7.96 9.45
N LEU A 446 10.63 8.86 10.02
CA LEU A 446 11.39 9.83 9.25
C LEU A 446 12.50 9.16 8.46
N LEU A 447 13.15 8.20 9.09
CA LEU A 447 14.31 7.48 8.57
C LEU A 447 14.33 6.07 9.16
N GLY A 448 14.77 5.12 8.35
CA GLY A 448 15.04 3.75 8.77
C GLY A 448 16.27 3.20 8.08
N VAL A 449 16.96 2.30 8.74
CA VAL A 449 18.08 1.53 8.17
C VAL A 449 17.85 0.08 8.47
N ASP A 450 17.91 -0.77 7.45
CA ASP A 450 17.80 -2.23 7.57
C ASP A 450 19.09 -2.91 7.10
N VAL A 451 19.43 -4.00 7.78
CA VAL A 451 20.41 -4.97 7.36
C VAL A 451 19.69 -6.29 7.15
N ALA A 452 19.80 -6.85 5.97
CA ALA A 452 19.13 -8.08 5.59
C ALA A 452 20.13 -9.13 5.08
N TYR A 453 19.92 -10.35 5.51
CA TYR A 453 20.64 -11.54 5.09
C TYR A 453 19.74 -12.39 4.18
N ALA A 454 20.19 -12.66 2.96
CA ALA A 454 19.53 -13.56 2.02
C ALA A 454 19.84 -15.01 2.42
N VAL A 455 18.82 -15.76 2.84
CA VAL A 455 19.00 -17.15 3.34
C VAL A 455 19.49 -18.06 2.21
N ASN A 456 19.07 -17.82 0.98
CA ASN A 456 19.41 -18.65 -0.17
C ASN A 456 20.87 -18.47 -0.64
N SER A 457 21.37 -17.22 -0.69
CA SER A 457 22.70 -16.90 -1.23
C SER A 457 23.75 -16.60 -0.16
N GLY A 458 23.34 -16.35 1.09
CA GLY A 458 24.26 -15.93 2.15
C GLY A 458 24.65 -14.46 2.12
N GLN A 459 24.09 -13.68 1.18
CA GLN A 459 24.46 -12.28 0.99
C GLN A 459 23.85 -11.36 2.03
N VAL A 460 24.60 -10.32 2.42
CA VAL A 460 24.13 -9.24 3.31
C VAL A 460 23.93 -7.95 2.50
N ARG A 461 22.78 -7.29 2.66
CA ARG A 461 22.46 -6.02 2.02
C ARG A 461 21.94 -5.00 3.01
N PHE A 462 22.21 -3.73 2.70
CA PHE A 462 21.78 -2.58 3.49
C PHE A 462 20.71 -1.80 2.74
N TYR A 463 19.69 -1.34 3.46
CA TYR A 463 18.60 -0.55 2.92
C TYR A 463 18.44 0.73 3.74
N LEU A 464 18.33 1.87 3.06
CA LEU A 464 17.90 3.11 3.66
C LEU A 464 16.41 3.30 3.35
N VAL A 465 15.61 3.43 4.38
CA VAL A 465 14.16 3.70 4.28
C VAL A 465 13.95 5.14 4.72
N ALA A 466 13.60 6.03 3.80
CA ALA A 466 13.29 7.42 4.07
C ALA A 466 11.87 7.75 3.68
N GLY A 467 11.11 8.36 4.61
CA GLY A 467 9.73 8.78 4.35
C GLY A 467 8.73 7.64 4.25
N VAL A 468 7.62 7.90 3.58
CA VAL A 468 6.55 6.94 3.33
C VAL A 468 7.03 5.96 2.27
N THR A 469 7.33 4.73 2.65
CA THR A 469 7.30 3.63 1.68
C THR A 469 5.84 3.49 1.23
N PRO A 470 5.54 3.55 -0.08
CA PRO A 470 4.21 3.21 -0.57
C PRO A 470 3.91 1.78 -0.14
N SER A 471 2.98 1.65 0.77
CA SER A 471 2.55 0.37 1.35
C SER A 471 1.39 -0.18 0.55
#